data_f9b86af8bef5efb4ebf9349dfc57fe58
#
_entry.id   f9b86af8bef5efb4ebf9349dfc57fe58
#
_cell.length_a   1.000
_cell.length_b   1.000
_cell.length_c   1.000
_cell.angle_alpha   90.00
_cell.angle_beta   90.00
_cell.angle_gamma   90.00
#
_symmetry.space_group_name_H-M   'P 1'
#
loop_
_entity.id
_entity.type
_entity.pdbx_description
1 polymer ?
#
loop_
_entity_poly.entity_id
_entity_poly.type
_entity_poly.pdbx_seq_one_letter_code
_entity_poly.pdbx_strand_id
1 'polypeptide(L)' 'MIYSYDHRPPHVHVIGPGAEARIALGEEGERPWVITNDGLSRRHVVEALAEIERTRDFLIQRWREIHGDA' A
#
# COMPACT_ATOMS: atom_id res chain seq x y z
N MET A 1 -5.09 -3.01 -4.24
CA MET A 1 -6.40 -3.41 -3.70
C MET A 1 -6.47 -3.13 -2.21
N ILE A 2 -7.59 -2.64 -1.74
CA ILE A 2 -7.78 -2.30 -0.33
C ILE A 2 -8.87 -3.20 0.25
N TYR A 3 -8.56 -3.88 1.34
CA TYR A 3 -9.50 -4.79 1.99
C TYR A 3 -10.18 -4.12 3.17
N SER A 4 -11.49 -4.35 3.33
CA SER A 4 -12.30 -3.62 4.29
C SER A 4 -12.08 -4.00 5.75
N TYR A 5 -11.48 -5.14 6.03
CA TYR A 5 -11.22 -5.58 7.40
C TYR A 5 -9.74 -5.77 7.70
N ASP A 6 -8.89 -5.14 6.91
CA ASP A 6 -7.45 -5.14 7.19
C ASP A 6 -7.17 -4.25 8.39
N HIS A 7 -6.15 -4.61 9.14
CA HIS A 7 -5.72 -3.85 10.30
C HIS A 7 -4.80 -2.71 9.90
N ARG A 8 -4.65 -1.74 10.80
CA ARG A 8 -3.65 -0.70 10.62
C ARG A 8 -2.24 -1.31 10.66
N PRO A 9 -1.29 -0.75 9.96
CA PRO A 9 -1.35 0.54 9.25
C PRO A 9 -2.10 0.46 7.92
N PRO A 10 -2.56 1.59 7.39
CA PRO A 10 -3.16 1.62 6.06
C PRO A 10 -2.19 1.06 5.04
N HIS A 11 -2.67 0.15 4.20
CA HIS A 11 -1.79 -0.49 3.22
C HIS A 11 -2.57 -0.92 1.99
N VAL A 12 -1.83 -1.19 0.93
CA VAL A 12 -2.38 -1.70 -0.32
C VAL A 12 -1.68 -2.99 -0.70
N HIS A 13 -2.36 -3.82 -1.48
CA HIS A 13 -1.78 -5.03 -2.04
C HIS A 13 -1.39 -4.75 -3.48
N VAL A 14 -0.13 -5.02 -3.80
CA VAL A 14 0.37 -4.92 -5.17
C VAL A 14 0.47 -6.34 -5.71
N ILE A 15 -0.31 -6.64 -6.74
CA ILE A 15 -0.43 -7.99 -7.26
C ILE A 15 0.11 -8.05 -8.68
N GLY A 16 1.05 -8.96 -8.90
CA GLY A 16 1.56 -9.29 -10.22
C GLY A 16 1.36 -10.76 -10.51
N PRO A 17 1.74 -11.24 -11.70
CA PRO A 17 1.61 -12.66 -12.04
C PRO A 17 2.45 -13.52 -11.08
N GLY A 18 1.76 -14.32 -10.26
CA GLY A 18 2.44 -15.19 -9.31
C GLY A 18 3.15 -14.48 -8.17
N ALA A 19 2.82 -13.20 -7.92
CA ALA A 19 3.53 -12.43 -6.91
C ALA A 19 2.59 -11.44 -6.22
N GLU A 20 2.90 -11.13 -4.97
CA GLU A 20 2.12 -10.15 -4.21
C GLU A 20 3.01 -9.46 -3.19
N ALA A 21 2.79 -8.18 -2.99
CA ALA A 21 3.44 -7.44 -1.92
C ALA A 21 2.40 -6.60 -1.18
N ARG A 22 2.60 -6.42 0.12
CA ARG A 22 1.81 -5.47 0.90
C ARG A 22 2.70 -4.28 1.20
N ILE A 23 2.17 -3.09 0.91
CA ILE A 23 2.92 -1.85 1.08
C ILE A 23 2.13 -0.90 1.94
N ALA A 24 2.70 -0.50 3.07
CA ALA A 24 2.09 0.48 3.95
C ALA A 24 2.14 1.84 3.26
N LEU A 25 1.05 2.60 3.38
CA LEU A 25 0.95 3.91 2.73
C LEU A 25 1.78 4.97 3.46
N GLY A 26 2.16 4.68 4.70
CA GLY A 26 2.81 5.67 5.55
C GLY A 26 1.78 6.60 6.16
N GLU A 27 2.06 7.08 7.35
CA GLU A 27 1.23 8.10 8.00
C GLU A 27 1.82 9.46 7.70
N GLU A 28 1.20 10.50 8.23
CA GLU A 28 1.65 11.85 7.99
C GLU A 28 3.14 12.01 8.34
N GLY A 29 3.91 12.48 7.37
CA GLY A 29 5.35 12.62 7.53
C GLY A 29 6.17 11.39 7.23
N GLU A 30 5.53 10.26 6.94
CA GLU A 30 6.22 9.02 6.64
C GLU A 30 6.13 8.67 5.16
N ARG A 31 7.11 7.91 4.68
CA ARG A 31 7.07 7.40 3.31
C ARG A 31 6.43 6.02 3.30
N PRO A 32 5.86 5.60 2.15
CA PRO A 32 5.40 4.22 2.00
C PRO A 32 6.55 3.25 2.23
N TRP A 33 6.24 2.08 2.78
CA TRP A 33 7.25 1.07 3.04
C TRP A 33 6.67 -0.32 2.84
N VAL A 34 7.53 -1.27 2.50
CA VAL A 34 7.11 -2.65 2.21
C VAL A 34 6.90 -3.41 3.51
N ILE A 35 5.69 -3.93 3.69
CA ILE A 35 5.39 -4.80 4.83
C ILE A 35 5.84 -6.23 4.50
N THR A 36 5.40 -6.75 3.35
CA THR A 36 5.79 -8.07 2.89
C THR A 36 5.97 -8.02 1.38
N ASN A 37 6.85 -8.88 0.87
CA ASN A 37 7.03 -9.05 -0.56
C ASN A 37 7.19 -10.54 -0.84
N ASP A 38 6.28 -11.08 -1.64
CA ASP A 38 6.31 -12.47 -2.03
C ASP A 38 6.37 -12.56 -3.55
N GLY A 39 7.58 -12.52 -4.08
CA GLY A 39 7.84 -12.78 -5.47
C GLY A 39 7.99 -11.58 -6.40
N LEU A 40 7.73 -10.35 -5.93
CA LEU A 40 7.95 -9.18 -6.79
C LEU A 40 9.43 -8.85 -6.86
N SER A 41 9.91 -8.48 -8.07
CA SER A 41 11.29 -8.06 -8.25
C SER A 41 11.52 -6.71 -7.57
N ARG A 42 12.78 -6.44 -7.25
CA ARG A 42 13.15 -5.15 -6.66
C ARG A 42 12.70 -3.98 -7.53
N ARG A 43 12.86 -4.11 -8.84
CA ARG A 43 12.44 -3.08 -9.77
C ARG A 43 10.95 -2.79 -9.65
N HIS A 44 10.13 -3.82 -9.62
CA HIS A 44 8.68 -3.67 -9.49
C HIS A 44 8.30 -3.05 -8.15
N VAL A 45 9.00 -3.44 -7.08
CA VAL A 45 8.75 -2.86 -5.76
C VAL A 45 9.08 -1.38 -5.76
N VAL A 46 10.21 -0.98 -6.34
CA VAL A 46 10.60 0.42 -6.40
C VAL A 46 9.60 1.24 -7.21
N GLU A 47 9.16 0.70 -8.35
CA GLU A 47 8.16 1.37 -9.17
C GLU A 47 6.82 1.52 -8.42
N ALA A 48 6.42 0.47 -7.70
CA ALA A 48 5.20 0.51 -6.92
C ALA A 48 5.27 1.54 -5.79
N LEU A 49 6.40 1.60 -5.10
CA LEU A 49 6.60 2.58 -4.03
C LEU A 49 6.52 4.02 -4.56
N ALA A 50 7.13 4.26 -5.72
CA ALA A 50 7.09 5.59 -6.34
C ALA A 50 5.66 5.98 -6.72
N GLU A 51 4.91 5.04 -7.28
CA GLU A 51 3.52 5.28 -7.66
C GLU A 51 2.64 5.53 -6.44
N ILE A 52 2.83 4.75 -5.40
CA ILE A 52 2.07 4.90 -4.15
C ILE A 52 2.38 6.25 -3.51
N GLU A 53 3.65 6.65 -3.50
CA GLU A 53 4.02 7.95 -2.93
C GLU A 53 3.34 9.09 -3.68
N ARG A 54 3.23 8.99 -5.00
CA ARG A 54 2.60 9.99 -5.83
C ARG A 54 1.08 10.08 -5.60
N THR A 55 0.44 8.93 -5.35
CA THR A 55 -1.03 8.85 -5.19
C THR A 55 -1.45 8.65 -3.74
N ARG A 56 -0.55 8.83 -2.81
CA ARG A 56 -0.73 8.49 -1.40
C ARG A 56 -1.98 9.11 -0.77
N ASP A 57 -2.21 10.40 -1.02
CA ASP A 57 -3.35 11.07 -0.39
C ASP A 57 -4.67 10.47 -0.84
N PHE A 58 -4.77 10.15 -2.12
CA PHE A 58 -5.95 9.49 -2.66
C PHE A 58 -6.15 8.11 -2.04
N LEU A 59 -5.07 7.34 -1.92
CA LEU A 59 -5.15 5.98 -1.35
C LEU A 59 -5.53 6.01 0.12
N ILE A 60 -4.99 6.95 0.87
CA ILE A 60 -5.34 7.10 2.29
C ILE A 60 -6.81 7.47 2.43
N GLN A 61 -7.30 8.37 1.60
CA GLN A 61 -8.70 8.76 1.63
C GLN A 61 -9.60 7.56 1.34
N ARG A 62 -9.25 6.75 0.33
CA ARG A 62 -10.02 5.55 0.00
C ARG A 62 -10.00 4.54 1.15
N TRP A 63 -8.85 4.38 1.79
CA TRP A 63 -8.74 3.47 2.92
C TRP A 63 -9.65 3.91 4.07
N ARG A 64 -9.69 5.21 4.34
CA ARG A 64 -10.57 5.76 5.38
C ARG A 64 -12.05 5.58 5.06
N GLU A 65 -12.42 5.72 3.80
CA GLU A 65 -13.79 5.48 3.37
C GLU A 65 -14.24 4.06 3.64
N ILE A 66 -13.34 3.10 3.50
CA ILE A 66 -13.63 1.69 3.71
C ILE A 66 -13.63 1.33 5.20
N HIS A 67 -12.69 1.87 5.96
CA HIS A 67 -12.46 1.50 7.37
C HIS A 67 -12.99 2.51 8.37
N GLY A 68 -13.46 3.68 7.92
CA GLY A 68 -13.87 4.76 8.78
C GLY A 68 -12.69 5.56 9.30
N ASP A 69 -12.98 6.57 10.10
CA ASP A 69 -11.96 7.49 10.63
C ASP A 69 -11.43 7.05 12.00
N ALA A 70 -11.59 5.81 12.30
CA ALA A 70 -11.17 5.30 13.60
C ALA A 70 -9.65 5.29 13.76
#